data_97c68be28bb81355780899de1014c321
#
_entry.id   97c68be28bb81355780899de1014c321
#
_cell.length_a   1.000
_cell.length_b   1.000
_cell.length_c   1.000
_cell.angle_alpha   90.00
_cell.angle_beta   90.00
_cell.angle_gamma   90.00
#
_symmetry.space_group_name_H-M   'P 1'
#
loop_
_entity.id
_entity.type
_entity.pdbx_description
1 polymer ?
#
loop_
_entity_poly.entity_id
_entity_poly.type
_entity_poly.pdbx_seq_one_letter_code
_entity_poly.pdbx_strand_id
1 'polypeptide(L)'
;MIRRITQGDRELFITLSKEFYSSDAVDHPIPVAFHEKSFDELMRSGEYIEAFIFEQDGETAGYALIAKTFSPEAGGIVIWLEELYVREGYRGHGLGKAFFAYMDENYPAARHRLEVEPDNVRAKKLYSSLGYRELPYGQMIKGS
;
A
#
# COMPACT_ATOMS: atom_id res chain seq x y z
N MET A 1 8.47 -13.84 0.85
CA MET A 1 9.53 -12.87 0.60
C MET A 1 8.96 -11.56 0.07
N ILE A 2 9.54 -10.45 0.48
CA ILE A 2 9.14 -9.11 0.02
C ILE A 2 10.32 -8.53 -0.77
N ARG A 3 10.06 -8.06 -1.98
CA ARG A 3 11.10 -7.45 -2.82
C ARG A 3 10.60 -6.18 -3.49
N ARG A 4 11.51 -5.26 -3.77
CA ARG A 4 11.15 -4.05 -4.52
C ARG A 4 10.76 -4.41 -5.95
N ILE A 5 9.85 -3.62 -6.50
CA ILE A 5 9.42 -3.75 -7.88
C ILE A 5 10.57 -3.38 -8.83
N THR A 6 10.65 -4.06 -9.97
CA THR A 6 11.66 -3.80 -10.99
C THR A 6 10.99 -3.52 -12.34
N GLN A 7 11.79 -3.06 -13.31
CA GLN A 7 11.28 -2.75 -14.64
C GLN A 7 10.64 -3.95 -15.32
N GLY A 8 11.11 -5.15 -15.04
CA GLY A 8 10.52 -6.38 -15.58
C GLY A 8 9.15 -6.75 -15.02
N ASP A 9 8.69 -6.03 -14.00
CA ASP A 9 7.42 -6.33 -13.32
C ASP A 9 6.23 -5.54 -13.87
N ARG A 10 6.37 -4.87 -15.02
CA ARG A 10 5.32 -3.99 -15.54
C ARG A 10 3.97 -4.70 -15.64
N GLU A 11 3.93 -5.81 -16.36
CA GLU A 11 2.68 -6.54 -16.55
C GLU A 11 2.12 -7.09 -15.25
N LEU A 12 3.01 -7.60 -14.40
CA LEU A 12 2.63 -8.14 -13.10
C LEU A 12 2.03 -7.05 -12.22
N PHE A 13 2.67 -5.89 -12.14
CA PHE A 13 2.17 -4.77 -11.34
C PHE A 13 0.78 -4.32 -11.81
N ILE A 14 0.62 -4.14 -13.13
CA ILE A 14 -0.66 -3.71 -13.69
C ILE A 14 -1.75 -4.73 -13.37
N THR A 15 -1.44 -6.02 -13.49
CA THR A 15 -2.39 -7.09 -13.15
C THR A 15 -2.80 -7.02 -11.67
N LEU A 16 -1.82 -6.93 -10.77
CA LEU A 16 -2.08 -6.86 -9.33
C LEU A 16 -2.86 -5.60 -8.95
N SER A 17 -2.50 -4.47 -9.53
CA SER A 17 -3.17 -3.21 -9.27
C SER A 17 -4.63 -3.25 -9.72
N LYS A 18 -4.90 -3.84 -10.88
CA LYS A 18 -6.28 -4.04 -11.36
C LYS A 18 -7.06 -4.95 -10.42
N GLU A 19 -6.44 -6.02 -9.94
CA GLU A 19 -7.08 -6.92 -8.97
C GLU A 19 -7.44 -6.17 -7.70
N PHE A 20 -6.52 -5.36 -7.18
CA PHE A 20 -6.76 -4.57 -5.98
C PHE A 20 -7.94 -3.60 -6.17
N TYR A 21 -7.95 -2.85 -7.27
CA TYR A 21 -9.00 -1.86 -7.52
C TYR A 21 -10.33 -2.47 -7.96
N SER A 22 -10.39 -3.77 -8.16
CA SER A 22 -11.62 -4.52 -8.40
C SER A 22 -12.10 -5.28 -7.16
N SER A 23 -11.36 -5.15 -6.04
CA SER A 23 -11.69 -5.84 -4.79
C SER A 23 -12.57 -4.97 -3.89
N ASP A 24 -13.01 -5.55 -2.77
CA ASP A 24 -13.80 -4.85 -1.75
C ASP A 24 -12.99 -3.78 -1.01
N ALA A 25 -11.68 -3.73 -1.20
CA ALA A 25 -10.81 -2.77 -0.53
C ALA A 25 -10.97 -1.34 -1.05
N VAL A 26 -11.58 -1.16 -2.22
CA VAL A 26 -11.80 0.15 -2.84
C VAL A 26 -13.22 0.29 -3.33
N ASP A 27 -13.70 1.54 -3.38
CA ASP A 27 -15.08 1.83 -3.75
C ASP A 27 -15.37 1.63 -5.25
N HIS A 28 -14.38 1.90 -6.11
CA HIS A 28 -14.59 1.83 -7.56
C HIS A 28 -13.26 1.62 -8.28
N PRO A 29 -13.30 1.02 -9.48
CA PRO A 29 -12.09 0.88 -10.29
C PRO A 29 -11.62 2.24 -10.81
N ILE A 30 -10.35 2.30 -11.18
CA ILE A 30 -9.75 3.49 -11.78
C ILE A 30 -9.47 3.22 -13.27
N PRO A 31 -9.31 4.29 -14.09
CA PRO A 31 -8.97 4.11 -15.51
C PRO A 31 -7.68 3.30 -15.69
N VAL A 32 -7.66 2.46 -16.73
CA VAL A 32 -6.47 1.62 -17.02
C VAL A 32 -5.21 2.45 -17.14
N ALA A 33 -5.31 3.64 -17.74
CA ALA A 33 -4.15 4.55 -17.89
C ALA A 33 -3.53 4.94 -16.55
N PHE A 34 -4.28 4.93 -15.44
CA PHE A 34 -3.76 5.28 -14.13
C PHE A 34 -2.83 4.19 -13.59
N HIS A 35 -3.11 2.91 -13.87
CA HIS A 35 -2.21 1.82 -13.49
C HIS A 35 -0.88 1.95 -14.23
N GLU A 36 -0.93 2.30 -15.51
CA GLU A 36 0.28 2.52 -16.31
C GLU A 36 1.08 3.71 -15.82
N LYS A 37 0.40 4.83 -15.51
CA LYS A 37 1.04 6.02 -14.94
C LYS A 37 1.73 5.72 -13.61
N SER A 38 1.09 4.89 -12.78
CA SER A 38 1.66 4.49 -11.49
C SER A 38 2.96 3.73 -11.69
N PHE A 39 2.97 2.78 -12.62
CA PHE A 39 4.18 2.04 -12.92
C PHE A 39 5.29 2.95 -13.45
N ASP A 40 4.94 3.87 -14.36
CA ASP A 40 5.91 4.80 -14.91
C ASP A 40 6.52 5.67 -13.79
N GLU A 41 5.71 6.13 -12.85
CA GLU A 41 6.21 6.90 -11.70
C GLU A 41 7.11 6.05 -10.81
N LEU A 42 6.74 4.79 -10.57
CA LEU A 42 7.57 3.86 -9.79
C LEU A 42 8.95 3.68 -10.42
N MET A 43 9.02 3.65 -11.75
CA MET A 43 10.30 3.51 -12.46
C MET A 43 11.07 4.81 -12.56
N ARG A 44 10.36 5.97 -12.50
CA ARG A 44 11.02 7.28 -12.57
C ARG A 44 11.91 7.53 -11.35
N SER A 45 11.39 7.29 -10.15
CA SER A 45 12.14 7.47 -8.92
C SER A 45 11.35 6.94 -7.72
N GLY A 46 12.00 6.83 -6.56
CA GLY A 46 11.33 6.52 -5.30
C GLY A 46 10.90 7.77 -4.52
N GLU A 47 10.91 8.94 -5.15
CA GLU A 47 10.61 10.19 -4.45
C GLU A 47 9.18 10.24 -3.91
N TYR A 48 8.19 9.85 -4.72
CA TYR A 48 6.79 9.93 -4.32
C TYR A 48 6.21 8.58 -3.91
N ILE A 49 6.48 7.52 -4.67
CA ILE A 49 5.93 6.20 -4.41
C ILE A 49 6.97 5.12 -4.61
N GLU A 50 6.80 4.02 -3.87
CA GLU A 50 7.56 2.78 -4.06
C GLU A 50 6.63 1.60 -3.89
N ALA A 51 6.91 0.51 -4.59
CA ALA A 51 6.09 -0.69 -4.52
C ALA A 51 6.92 -1.94 -4.31
N PHE A 52 6.27 -2.96 -3.75
CA PHE A 52 6.91 -4.20 -3.31
C PHE A 52 6.04 -5.38 -3.71
N ILE A 53 6.67 -6.42 -4.23
CA ILE A 53 5.99 -7.65 -4.61
C ILE A 53 6.15 -8.68 -3.49
N PHE A 54 5.05 -9.36 -3.14
CA PHE A 54 5.08 -10.45 -2.17
C PHE A 54 5.16 -11.77 -2.93
N GLU A 55 6.14 -12.59 -2.55
CA GLU A 55 6.32 -13.91 -3.13
C GLU A 55 6.23 -14.98 -2.04
N GLN A 56 5.54 -16.06 -2.35
CA GLN A 56 5.43 -17.21 -1.46
C GLN A 56 5.56 -18.47 -2.30
N ASP A 57 6.51 -19.33 -1.95
CA ASP A 57 6.80 -20.58 -2.66
C ASP A 57 7.03 -20.36 -4.16
N GLY A 58 7.72 -19.27 -4.49
CA GLY A 58 8.03 -18.94 -5.88
C GLY A 58 6.91 -18.30 -6.67
N GLU A 59 5.74 -18.10 -6.06
CA GLU A 59 4.57 -17.53 -6.70
C GLU A 59 4.29 -16.11 -6.20
N THR A 60 3.69 -15.29 -7.05
CA THR A 60 3.27 -13.93 -6.65
C THR A 60 2.03 -14.01 -5.77
N ALA A 61 2.16 -13.52 -4.55
CA ALA A 61 1.08 -13.57 -3.56
C ALA A 61 0.35 -12.24 -3.39
N GLY A 62 0.96 -11.13 -3.82
CA GLY A 62 0.35 -9.81 -3.66
C GLY A 62 1.36 -8.70 -3.79
N TYR A 63 0.98 -7.49 -3.34
CA TYR A 63 1.87 -6.34 -3.40
C TYR A 63 1.48 -5.27 -2.39
N ALA A 64 2.38 -4.32 -2.17
CA ALA A 64 2.10 -3.11 -1.43
C ALA A 64 2.70 -1.90 -2.15
N LEU A 65 2.06 -0.75 -1.95
CA LEU A 65 2.55 0.52 -2.49
C LEU A 65 2.53 1.55 -1.36
N ILE A 66 3.64 2.24 -1.18
CA ILE A 66 3.77 3.31 -0.19
C ILE A 66 3.94 4.66 -0.89
N ALA A 67 3.44 5.72 -0.26
CA ALA A 67 3.62 7.08 -0.73
C ALA A 67 4.31 7.90 0.36
N LYS A 68 4.97 8.98 -0.03
CA LYS A 68 5.80 9.79 0.86
C LYS A 68 5.37 11.26 0.81
N THR A 69 5.22 11.85 1.98
CA THR A 69 4.97 13.29 2.09
C THR A 69 5.82 13.85 3.21
N PHE A 70 5.93 15.18 3.28
CA PHE A 70 6.52 15.86 4.43
C PHE A 70 5.40 16.47 5.24
N SER A 71 5.38 16.23 6.56
CA SER A 71 4.38 16.76 7.46
C SER A 71 5.02 17.73 8.46
N PRO A 72 4.64 19.01 8.43
CA PRO A 72 5.08 19.94 9.47
C PRO A 72 4.61 19.51 10.87
N GLU A 73 3.40 18.96 10.95
CA GLU A 73 2.84 18.48 12.22
C GLU A 73 3.64 17.34 12.83
N ALA A 74 4.12 16.43 11.98
CA ALA A 74 4.94 15.29 12.42
C ALA A 74 6.42 15.67 12.53
N GLY A 75 6.81 16.78 11.90
CA GLY A 75 8.20 17.24 11.90
C GLY A 75 9.11 16.44 10.98
N GLY A 76 8.58 15.85 9.93
CA GLY A 76 9.40 15.05 9.03
C GLY A 76 8.59 14.30 7.98
N ILE A 77 9.24 13.30 7.40
CA ILE A 77 8.63 12.46 6.36
C ILE A 77 7.54 11.58 6.96
N VAL A 78 6.43 11.49 6.23
CA VAL A 78 5.33 10.57 6.52
C VAL A 78 5.29 9.54 5.42
N ILE A 79 5.27 8.27 5.81
CA ILE A 79 5.07 7.16 4.89
C ILE A 79 3.61 6.74 4.96
N TRP A 80 2.93 6.75 3.81
CA TRP A 80 1.54 6.31 3.67
C TRP A 80 1.52 4.92 3.06
N LEU A 81 0.83 4.01 3.71
CA LEU A 81 0.49 2.73 3.08
C LEU A 81 -0.73 2.97 2.21
N GLU A 82 -0.51 3.18 0.91
CA GLU A 82 -1.57 3.49 -0.05
C GLU A 82 -2.33 2.27 -0.50
N GLU A 83 -1.61 1.18 -0.78
CA GLU A 83 -2.20 -0.04 -1.31
C GLU A 83 -1.55 -1.24 -0.64
N LEU A 84 -2.37 -2.18 -0.21
CA LEU A 84 -1.92 -3.44 0.36
C LEU A 84 -2.89 -4.51 -0.13
N TYR A 85 -2.38 -5.45 -0.91
CA TYR A 85 -3.21 -6.48 -1.53
C TYR A 85 -2.55 -7.84 -1.43
N VAL A 86 -3.29 -8.81 -0.90
CA VAL A 86 -2.87 -10.21 -0.85
C VAL A 86 -3.91 -11.00 -1.63
N ARG A 87 -3.46 -11.78 -2.61
CA ARG A 87 -4.32 -12.63 -3.41
C ARG A 87 -5.03 -13.66 -2.53
N GLU A 88 -6.27 -14.01 -2.89
CA GLU A 88 -7.14 -14.84 -2.07
C GLU A 88 -6.49 -16.14 -1.59
N GLY A 89 -5.78 -16.85 -2.46
CA GLY A 89 -5.15 -18.12 -2.10
C GLY A 89 -3.98 -17.99 -1.12
N TYR A 90 -3.54 -16.78 -0.83
CA TYR A 90 -2.38 -16.51 0.03
C TYR A 90 -2.73 -15.77 1.31
N ARG A 91 -4.01 -15.50 1.54
CA ARG A 91 -4.47 -14.80 2.75
C ARG A 91 -4.38 -15.71 3.96
N GLY A 92 -4.23 -15.10 5.15
CA GLY A 92 -4.11 -15.84 6.39
C GLY A 92 -2.73 -16.39 6.67
N HIS A 93 -1.71 -16.03 5.89
CA HIS A 93 -0.33 -16.48 6.05
C HIS A 93 0.59 -15.40 6.64
N GLY A 94 0.03 -14.28 7.08
CA GLY A 94 0.82 -13.23 7.73
C GLY A 94 1.58 -12.31 6.79
N LEU A 95 1.29 -12.32 5.49
CA LEU A 95 2.01 -11.48 4.51
C LEU A 95 1.80 -9.99 4.78
N GLY A 96 0.58 -9.58 5.12
CA GLY A 96 0.30 -8.19 5.45
C GLY A 96 1.08 -7.73 6.67
N LYS A 97 1.06 -8.52 7.74
CA LYS A 97 1.85 -8.21 8.95
C LYS A 97 3.34 -8.17 8.66
N ALA A 98 3.81 -9.07 7.82
CA ALA A 98 5.23 -9.08 7.41
C ALA A 98 5.60 -7.80 6.70
N PHE A 99 4.70 -7.25 5.87
CA PHE A 99 4.97 -5.98 5.21
C PHE A 99 5.02 -4.82 6.20
N PHE A 100 4.15 -4.78 7.20
CA PHE A 100 4.20 -3.74 8.23
C PHE A 100 5.56 -3.78 8.95
N ALA A 101 6.05 -4.96 9.31
CA ALA A 101 7.37 -5.10 9.93
C ALA A 101 8.49 -4.67 8.98
N TYR A 102 8.38 -5.05 7.71
CA TYR A 102 9.34 -4.64 6.68
C TYR A 102 9.40 -3.12 6.54
N MET A 103 8.24 -2.47 6.51
CA MET A 103 8.12 -1.03 6.38
C MET A 103 8.73 -0.32 7.60
N ASP A 104 8.45 -0.79 8.80
CA ASP A 104 9.02 -0.22 10.01
C ASP A 104 10.55 -0.32 10.02
N GLU A 105 11.08 -1.42 9.55
CA GLU A 105 12.53 -1.67 9.54
C GLU A 105 13.24 -0.89 8.42
N ASN A 106 12.66 -0.86 7.22
CA ASN A 106 13.35 -0.32 6.04
C ASN A 106 12.94 1.10 5.68
N TYR A 107 11.82 1.58 6.20
CA TYR A 107 11.30 2.91 5.91
C TYR A 107 10.93 3.64 7.20
N PRO A 108 11.91 3.84 8.10
CA PRO A 108 11.66 4.61 9.32
C PRO A 108 11.25 6.03 8.93
N ALA A 109 10.28 6.59 9.64
CA ALA A 109 9.73 7.89 9.32
C ALA A 109 9.22 8.56 10.59
N ALA A 110 8.96 9.88 10.50
CA ALA A 110 8.36 10.61 11.60
C ALA A 110 6.97 10.06 11.93
N ARG A 111 6.27 9.56 10.91
CA ARG A 111 4.93 8.99 11.07
C ARG A 111 4.65 8.02 9.93
N HIS A 112 3.92 6.94 10.25
CA HIS A 112 3.34 6.05 9.24
C HIS A 112 1.82 6.23 9.28
N ARG A 113 1.19 6.34 8.13
CA ARG A 113 -0.25 6.56 8.03
C ARG A 113 -0.88 5.61 7.03
N LEU A 114 -2.18 5.37 7.21
CA LEU A 114 -3.01 4.64 6.26
C LEU A 114 -4.45 5.13 6.39
N GLU A 115 -5.25 4.80 5.39
CA GLU A 115 -6.68 5.03 5.43
C GLU A 115 -7.41 3.71 5.59
N VAL A 116 -8.52 3.73 6.32
CA VAL A 116 -9.33 2.54 6.56
C VAL A 116 -10.79 2.96 6.58
N GLU A 117 -11.66 2.15 5.95
CA GLU A 117 -13.09 2.40 6.01
C GLU A 117 -13.57 2.44 7.45
N PRO A 118 -14.41 3.45 7.84
CA PRO A 118 -14.84 3.61 9.22
C PRO A 118 -15.51 2.39 9.84
N ASP A 119 -16.21 1.60 9.04
CA ASP A 119 -16.92 0.40 9.50
C ASP A 119 -16.13 -0.89 9.36
N ASN A 120 -14.88 -0.82 8.90
CA ASN A 120 -14.01 -1.99 8.80
C ASN A 120 -13.37 -2.30 10.16
N VAL A 121 -14.18 -2.87 11.06
CA VAL A 121 -13.78 -3.15 12.43
C VAL A 121 -12.60 -4.13 12.50
N ARG A 122 -12.58 -5.12 11.62
CA ARG A 122 -11.51 -6.13 11.59
C ARG A 122 -10.17 -5.52 11.27
N ALA A 123 -10.12 -4.69 10.23
CA ALA A 123 -8.89 -4.01 9.83
C ALA A 123 -8.43 -3.02 10.91
N LYS A 124 -9.35 -2.28 11.51
CA LYS A 124 -9.02 -1.34 12.60
C LYS A 124 -8.39 -2.07 13.79
N LYS A 125 -8.90 -3.25 14.13
CA LYS A 125 -8.33 -4.07 15.21
C LYS A 125 -6.89 -4.46 14.90
N LEU A 126 -6.66 -4.92 13.68
CA LEU A 126 -5.31 -5.28 13.24
C LEU A 126 -4.37 -4.08 13.34
N TYR A 127 -4.76 -2.95 12.77
CA TYR A 127 -3.92 -1.77 12.76
C TYR A 127 -3.65 -1.24 14.18
N SER A 128 -4.66 -1.27 15.05
CA SER A 128 -4.48 -0.90 16.46
C SER A 128 -3.45 -1.80 17.14
N SER A 129 -3.47 -3.10 16.86
CA SER A 129 -2.51 -4.05 17.43
C SER A 129 -1.07 -3.77 16.96
N LEU A 130 -0.93 -3.09 15.82
CA LEU A 130 0.37 -2.72 15.26
C LEU A 130 0.80 -1.29 15.64
N GLY A 131 0.05 -0.63 16.52
CA GLY A 131 0.41 0.69 17.03
C GLY A 131 -0.26 1.87 16.31
N TYR A 132 -1.15 1.61 15.37
CA TYR A 132 -1.90 2.67 14.69
C TYR A 132 -3.08 3.10 15.55
N ARG A 133 -3.44 4.38 15.45
CA ARG A 133 -4.62 4.94 16.11
C ARG A 133 -5.38 5.83 15.15
N GLU A 134 -6.66 5.98 15.37
CA GLU A 134 -7.47 6.85 14.53
C GLU A 134 -7.12 8.31 14.79
N LEU A 135 -7.14 9.11 13.72
CA LEU A 135 -6.97 10.56 13.81
C LEU A 135 -8.35 11.24 13.80
N PRO A 136 -8.50 12.36 14.49
CA PRO A 136 -9.80 13.03 14.61
C PRO A 136 -10.15 13.90 13.40
N TYR A 137 -9.39 13.82 12.31
CA TYR A 137 -9.60 14.66 11.14
C TYR A 137 -10.43 13.95 10.08
N GLY A 138 -11.46 14.62 9.58
CA GLY A 138 -12.15 14.19 8.38
C GLY A 138 -11.36 14.58 7.14
N GLN A 139 -11.63 13.91 6.04
CA GLN A 139 -10.99 14.21 4.77
C GLN A 139 -12.01 14.68 3.75
N MET A 140 -11.58 15.58 2.87
CA MET A 140 -12.41 16.10 1.78
C MET A 140 -11.60 16.02 0.50
N ILE A 141 -12.27 15.75 -0.62
CA ILE A 141 -11.62 15.59 -1.91
C ILE A 141 -12.27 16.49 -2.96
N LYS A 142 -11.44 17.03 -3.84
CA LYS A 142 -11.88 17.73 -5.06
C LYS A 142 -11.06 17.14 -6.21
N GLY A 143 -11.71 16.86 -7.29
CA GLY A 143 -11.13 16.08 -8.38
C GLY A 143 -11.72 14.68 -8.33
N SER A 144 -11.80 14.02 -9.43
CA SER A 144 -12.50 12.75 -9.53
C SER A 144 -11.80 11.60 -8.83
#